data_2045c92d356e69a60b63edbc105b019f
#
_entry.id   2045c92d356e69a60b63edbc105b019f
#
_cell.length_a   1.000
_cell.length_b   1.000
_cell.length_c   1.000
_cell.angle_alpha   90.00
_cell.angle_beta   90.00
_cell.angle_gamma   90.00
#
_symmetry.space_group_name_H-M   'P 1'
#
loop_
_entity.id
_entity.type
_entity.pdbx_description
1 polymer ?
#
loop_
_entity_poly.entity_id
_entity_poly.type
_entity_poly.pdbx_seq_one_letter_code
_entity_poly.pdbx_strand_id
1 'polypeptide(L)'
;GKLVGKEGVVVQGEISGFKNHQVGGFFSLKDADGDGLLKCYIPPRFLSQLGFDLEDGLLINASGVASIYRPRGELSFTVHNVSLVGDGSIRQAYEALKKKLEEEGLFTRKRDLPEFIERIGFITAKTGEVIHDFRRNLKSLGFTVDLLDVRVQGSDAPAQIVSALERLNKEDKVN
;
A
#
# COMPACT_ATOMS: atom_id res chain seq x y z
N GLY A 1 4.70 -30.13 19.40
CA GLY A 1 5.91 -29.37 19.72
C GLY A 1 5.79 -27.98 19.10
N LYS A 2 5.69 -26.91 19.94
CA LYS A 2 5.75 -25.52 19.52
C LYS A 2 7.18 -25.21 19.09
N LEU A 3 7.42 -24.98 17.81
CA LEU A 3 8.53 -24.17 17.37
C LEU A 3 8.10 -22.71 17.52
N VAL A 4 8.44 -22.12 18.66
CA VAL A 4 8.22 -20.71 18.95
C VAL A 4 9.54 -20.00 18.84
N GLY A 5 9.86 -19.49 17.66
CA GLY A 5 10.70 -18.30 17.53
C GLY A 5 9.77 -17.08 17.64
N LYS A 6 10.01 -16.20 18.59
CA LYS A 6 9.26 -14.93 18.75
C LYS A 6 9.59 -13.90 17.67
N GLU A 7 10.48 -14.21 16.76
CA GLU A 7 10.80 -13.43 15.56
C GLU A 7 10.29 -14.19 14.35
N GLY A 8 9.42 -13.56 13.57
CA GLY A 8 8.86 -14.17 12.36
C GLY A 8 9.97 -14.53 11.37
N VAL A 9 9.86 -15.69 10.74
CA VAL A 9 10.78 -16.10 9.68
C VAL A 9 10.51 -15.26 8.45
N VAL A 10 11.54 -14.80 7.76
CA VAL A 10 11.42 -14.15 6.45
C VAL A 10 11.89 -15.14 5.39
N VAL A 11 11.05 -15.36 4.38
CA VAL A 11 11.35 -16.23 3.23
C VAL A 11 11.28 -15.39 1.98
N GLN A 12 12.31 -15.45 1.16
CA GLN A 12 12.34 -14.84 -0.17
C GLN A 12 12.00 -15.90 -1.22
N GLY A 13 11.19 -15.51 -2.21
CA GLY A 13 10.86 -16.38 -3.33
C GLY A 13 9.93 -15.70 -4.32
N GLU A 14 9.78 -16.35 -5.48
CA GLU A 14 8.86 -15.93 -6.54
C GLU A 14 7.47 -16.53 -6.30
N ILE A 15 6.43 -15.71 -6.43
CA ILE A 15 5.04 -16.14 -6.31
C ILE A 15 4.65 -17.01 -7.49
N SER A 16 4.00 -18.12 -7.19
CA SER A 16 3.45 -19.05 -8.21
C SER A 16 2.08 -19.59 -7.76
N GLY A 17 1.12 -19.55 -8.67
CA GLY A 17 -0.22 -20.11 -8.46
C GLY A 17 -1.05 -19.33 -7.46
N PHE A 18 -0.97 -18.00 -7.45
CA PHE A 18 -1.75 -17.15 -6.56
C PHE A 18 -3.26 -17.29 -6.82
N LYS A 19 -4.02 -17.53 -5.76
CA LYS A 19 -5.48 -17.60 -5.78
C LYS A 19 -6.04 -16.82 -4.61
N ASN A 20 -6.88 -15.83 -4.91
CA ASN A 20 -7.60 -15.08 -3.90
C ASN A 20 -8.97 -15.70 -3.63
N HIS A 21 -9.26 -16.01 -2.38
CA HIS A 21 -10.52 -16.57 -1.90
C HIS A 21 -11.06 -15.72 -0.75
N GLN A 22 -12.34 -15.88 -0.43
CA GLN A 22 -12.98 -15.16 0.70
C GLN A 22 -12.24 -15.37 2.04
N VAL A 23 -11.59 -16.52 2.19
CA VAL A 23 -10.83 -16.89 3.41
C VAL A 23 -9.37 -16.41 3.38
N GLY A 24 -8.88 -15.81 2.30
CA GLY A 24 -7.51 -15.29 2.12
C GLY A 24 -6.84 -15.72 0.84
N GLY A 25 -5.59 -15.31 0.67
CA GLY A 25 -4.76 -15.64 -0.49
C GLY A 25 -3.97 -16.93 -0.27
N PHE A 26 -3.90 -17.76 -1.29
CA PHE A 26 -3.08 -18.98 -1.33
C PHE A 26 -2.11 -18.90 -2.51
N PHE A 27 -0.87 -19.24 -2.26
CA PHE A 27 0.17 -19.26 -3.30
C PHE A 27 1.33 -20.16 -2.86
N SER A 28 2.28 -20.36 -3.75
CA SER A 28 3.55 -21.00 -3.43
C SER A 28 4.68 -20.03 -3.68
N LEU A 29 5.71 -20.08 -2.84
CA LEU A 29 6.99 -19.43 -3.09
C LEU A 29 7.95 -20.44 -3.69
N LYS A 30 8.54 -20.08 -4.83
CA LYS A 30 9.63 -20.80 -5.47
C LYS A 30 10.93 -20.12 -5.12
N ASP A 31 11.98 -20.90 -4.88
CA ASP A 31 13.33 -20.35 -4.75
C ASP A 31 13.93 -19.98 -6.11
N ALA A 32 15.09 -19.33 -6.09
CA ALA A 32 15.77 -18.89 -7.30
C ALA A 32 16.24 -20.05 -8.20
N ASP A 33 16.53 -21.22 -7.61
CA ASP A 33 17.01 -22.41 -8.32
C ASP A 33 15.84 -23.26 -8.84
N GLY A 34 14.59 -22.98 -8.37
CA GLY A 34 13.36 -23.57 -8.86
C GLY A 34 12.99 -24.92 -8.25
N ASP A 35 13.83 -25.48 -7.38
CA ASP A 35 13.64 -26.81 -6.77
C ASP A 35 12.81 -26.76 -5.48
N GLY A 36 12.82 -25.63 -4.77
CA GLY A 36 12.07 -25.41 -3.53
C GLY A 36 10.67 -24.84 -3.78
N LEU A 37 9.65 -25.47 -3.17
CA LEU A 37 8.28 -24.98 -3.21
C LEU A 37 7.69 -24.90 -1.80
N LEU A 38 7.41 -23.69 -1.33
CA LEU A 38 6.80 -23.44 -0.03
C LEU A 38 5.34 -23.00 -0.19
N LYS A 39 4.40 -23.82 0.29
CA LYS A 39 2.97 -23.44 0.29
C LYS A 39 2.71 -22.35 1.31
N CYS A 40 2.14 -21.23 0.85
CA CYS A 40 1.86 -20.04 1.61
C CYS A 40 0.36 -19.75 1.69
N TYR A 41 -0.04 -19.19 2.82
CA TYR A 41 -1.37 -18.66 3.07
C TYR A 41 -1.25 -17.27 3.68
N ILE A 42 -1.96 -16.30 3.14
CA ILE A 42 -2.06 -14.95 3.70
C ILE A 42 -3.51 -14.66 4.10
N PRO A 43 -3.78 -14.40 5.40
CA PRO A 43 -5.11 -14.04 5.88
C PRO A 43 -5.65 -12.75 5.23
N PRO A 44 -6.99 -12.59 5.06
CA PRO A 44 -7.58 -11.43 4.40
C PRO A 44 -7.15 -10.08 5.01
N ARG A 45 -7.03 -10.04 6.33
CA ARG A 45 -6.62 -8.83 7.07
C ARG A 45 -5.23 -8.32 6.67
N PHE A 46 -4.29 -9.22 6.35
CA PHE A 46 -2.95 -8.85 5.92
C PHE A 46 -2.92 -8.59 4.41
N LEU A 47 -3.69 -9.37 3.64
CA LEU A 47 -3.81 -9.18 2.20
C LEU A 47 -4.37 -7.79 1.86
N SER A 48 -5.38 -7.32 2.60
CA SER A 48 -5.98 -5.98 2.39
C SER A 48 -5.07 -4.81 2.81
N GLN A 49 -4.02 -5.07 3.58
CA GLN A 49 -3.05 -4.05 4.01
C GLN A 49 -1.88 -3.90 3.02
N LEU A 50 -1.76 -4.80 2.05
CA LEU A 50 -0.75 -4.67 1.01
C LEU A 50 -1.12 -3.50 0.10
N GLY A 51 -0.16 -2.63 -0.19
CA GLY A 51 -0.33 -1.52 -1.12
C GLY A 51 -0.26 -1.94 -2.60
N PHE A 52 -0.27 -3.24 -2.91
CA PHE A 52 -0.17 -3.82 -4.25
C PHE A 52 -0.87 -5.18 -4.30
N ASP A 53 -1.28 -5.59 -5.49
CA ASP A 53 -1.88 -6.89 -5.71
C ASP A 53 -0.79 -7.97 -5.83
N LEU A 54 -1.03 -9.16 -5.24
CA LEU A 54 -0.14 -10.30 -5.40
C LEU A 54 -0.43 -10.99 -6.73
N GLU A 55 0.60 -11.19 -7.52
CA GLU A 55 0.52 -11.84 -8.84
C GLU A 55 1.66 -12.84 -9.01
N ASP A 56 1.45 -13.81 -9.89
CA ASP A 56 2.48 -14.78 -10.25
C ASP A 56 3.68 -14.08 -10.89
N GLY A 57 4.88 -14.54 -10.56
CA GLY A 57 6.14 -13.96 -11.04
C GLY A 57 6.72 -12.83 -10.19
N LEU A 58 6.00 -12.35 -9.17
CA LEU A 58 6.55 -11.35 -8.25
C LEU A 58 7.58 -12.00 -7.32
N LEU A 59 8.78 -11.43 -7.27
CA LEU A 59 9.78 -11.78 -6.26
C LEU A 59 9.50 -11.00 -4.97
N ILE A 60 9.28 -11.71 -3.88
CA ILE A 60 8.89 -11.13 -2.61
C ILE A 60 9.72 -11.63 -1.43
N ASN A 61 9.79 -10.81 -0.39
CA ASN A 61 10.10 -11.26 0.97
C ASN A 61 8.78 -11.42 1.73
N ALA A 62 8.46 -12.63 2.13
CA ALA A 62 7.31 -12.94 2.96
C ALA A 62 7.75 -13.18 4.40
N SER A 63 7.21 -12.41 5.35
CA SER A 63 7.42 -12.66 6.78
C SER A 63 6.21 -13.32 7.40
N GLY A 64 6.44 -14.33 8.23
CA GLY A 64 5.36 -15.11 8.79
C GLY A 64 5.82 -16.24 9.71
N VAL A 65 4.95 -17.21 9.87
CA VAL A 65 5.18 -18.37 10.74
C VAL A 65 4.96 -19.67 9.98
N ALA A 66 5.95 -20.57 10.06
CA ALA A 66 5.83 -21.91 9.55
C ALA A 66 4.99 -22.78 10.49
N SER A 67 4.07 -23.55 9.94
CA SER A 67 3.21 -24.47 10.67
C SER A 67 2.95 -25.74 9.87
N ILE A 68 2.54 -26.78 10.55
CA ILE A 68 2.10 -28.02 9.89
C ILE A 68 0.58 -27.98 9.77
N TYR A 69 0.07 -28.03 8.54
CA TYR A 69 -1.34 -28.22 8.29
C TYR A 69 -1.75 -29.64 8.65
N ARG A 70 -2.28 -29.82 9.85
CA ARG A 70 -2.54 -31.15 10.48
C ARG A 70 -3.33 -32.11 9.62
N PRO A 71 -4.39 -31.70 8.88
CA PRO A 71 -5.19 -32.66 8.10
C PRO A 71 -4.42 -33.40 7.01
N ARG A 72 -3.30 -32.83 6.52
CA ARG A 72 -2.48 -33.42 5.46
C ARG A 72 -1.02 -33.63 5.84
N GLY A 73 -0.61 -33.21 7.04
CA GLY A 73 0.80 -33.29 7.48
C GLY A 73 1.75 -32.41 6.65
N GLU A 74 1.23 -31.44 5.91
CA GLU A 74 2.02 -30.57 5.00
C GLU A 74 2.57 -29.35 5.72
N LEU A 75 3.79 -28.95 5.36
CA LEU A 75 4.37 -27.69 5.79
C LEU A 75 3.60 -26.53 5.11
N SER A 76 3.14 -25.58 5.89
CA SER A 76 2.45 -24.38 5.42
C SER A 76 3.05 -23.16 6.10
N PHE A 77 3.19 -22.07 5.35
CA PHE A 77 3.71 -20.79 5.83
C PHE A 77 2.59 -19.75 5.88
N THR A 78 2.22 -19.34 7.09
CA THR A 78 1.23 -18.27 7.26
C THR A 78 1.93 -16.93 7.20
N VAL A 79 1.61 -16.17 6.16
CA VAL A 79 2.23 -14.87 5.85
C VAL A 79 1.49 -13.76 6.60
N HIS A 80 2.24 -12.88 7.23
CA HIS A 80 1.74 -11.72 7.96
C HIS A 80 2.14 -10.39 7.30
N ASN A 81 3.22 -10.38 6.53
CA ASN A 81 3.66 -9.23 5.77
C ASN A 81 4.40 -9.65 4.51
N VAL A 82 4.31 -8.81 3.48
CA VAL A 82 4.97 -9.02 2.19
C VAL A 82 5.63 -7.72 1.75
N SER A 83 6.86 -7.80 1.24
CA SER A 83 7.54 -6.71 0.57
C SER A 83 8.10 -7.18 -0.77
N LEU A 84 8.03 -6.34 -1.78
CA LEU A 84 8.59 -6.60 -3.10
C LEU A 84 10.12 -6.59 -3.05
N VAL A 85 10.74 -7.45 -3.83
CA VAL A 85 12.19 -7.54 -3.96
C VAL A 85 12.60 -7.32 -5.42
N GLY A 86 13.66 -6.52 -5.59
CA GLY A 86 14.22 -6.20 -6.90
C GLY A 86 13.41 -5.16 -7.69
N ASP A 87 14.12 -4.43 -8.54
CA ASP A 87 13.54 -3.35 -9.35
C ASP A 87 12.49 -3.87 -10.35
N GLY A 88 12.64 -5.12 -10.81
CA GLY A 88 11.70 -5.76 -11.73
C GLY A 88 10.31 -5.96 -11.14
N SER A 89 10.22 -6.52 -9.94
CA SER A 89 8.93 -6.75 -9.25
C SER A 89 8.26 -5.44 -8.83
N ILE A 90 9.04 -4.46 -8.38
CA ILE A 90 8.52 -3.12 -8.05
C ILE A 90 7.95 -2.47 -9.32
N ARG A 91 8.67 -2.54 -10.43
CA ARG A 91 8.24 -1.98 -11.71
C ARG A 91 6.99 -2.69 -12.24
N GLN A 92 6.92 -4.01 -12.16
CA GLN A 92 5.74 -4.78 -12.56
C GLN A 92 4.49 -4.37 -11.75
N ALA A 93 4.62 -4.29 -10.41
CA ALA A 93 3.52 -3.86 -9.55
C ALA A 93 3.08 -2.41 -9.83
N TYR A 94 4.04 -1.52 -10.13
CA TYR A 94 3.76 -0.14 -10.52
C TYR A 94 2.97 -0.08 -11.85
N GLU A 95 3.40 -0.79 -12.87
CA GLU A 95 2.72 -0.80 -14.18
C GLU A 95 1.32 -1.42 -14.09
N ALA A 96 1.16 -2.49 -13.30
CA ALA A 96 -0.14 -3.10 -13.05
C ALA A 96 -1.10 -2.13 -12.34
N LEU A 97 -0.63 -1.46 -11.28
CA LEU A 97 -1.42 -0.44 -10.58
C LEU A 97 -1.77 0.73 -11.49
N LYS A 98 -0.82 1.24 -12.26
CA LYS A 98 -1.04 2.34 -13.21
C LYS A 98 -2.13 1.98 -14.21
N LYS A 99 -2.05 0.79 -14.82
CA LYS A 99 -3.05 0.29 -15.77
C LYS A 99 -4.44 0.20 -15.14
N LYS A 100 -4.55 -0.34 -13.92
CA LYS A 100 -5.80 -0.42 -13.17
C LYS A 100 -6.43 0.97 -12.96
N LEU A 101 -5.63 1.94 -12.49
CA LEU A 101 -6.09 3.31 -12.28
C LEU A 101 -6.50 4.01 -13.59
N GLU A 102 -5.85 3.68 -14.71
CA GLU A 102 -6.18 4.17 -16.04
C GLU A 102 -7.51 3.59 -16.53
N GLU A 103 -7.75 2.28 -16.35
CA GLU A 103 -9.02 1.61 -16.66
C GLU A 103 -10.18 2.15 -15.82
N GLU A 104 -9.92 2.53 -14.55
CA GLU A 104 -10.87 3.23 -13.68
C GLU A 104 -11.13 4.69 -14.12
N GLY A 105 -10.38 5.20 -15.10
CA GLY A 105 -10.53 6.56 -15.65
C GLY A 105 -10.01 7.67 -14.75
N LEU A 106 -9.19 7.35 -13.74
CA LEU A 106 -8.71 8.35 -12.77
C LEU A 106 -7.74 9.36 -13.38
N PHE A 107 -7.06 9.00 -14.49
CA PHE A 107 -6.16 9.93 -15.18
C PHE A 107 -6.88 10.86 -16.17
N THR A 108 -8.08 10.51 -16.60
CA THR A 108 -8.88 11.28 -17.57
C THR A 108 -9.94 12.16 -16.91
N ARG A 109 -10.41 11.79 -15.71
CA ARG A 109 -11.40 12.57 -14.95
C ARG A 109 -10.72 13.71 -14.22
N LYS A 110 -10.35 14.75 -14.94
CA LYS A 110 -9.79 15.98 -14.36
C LYS A 110 -10.86 17.04 -14.29
N ARG A 111 -10.91 17.77 -13.18
CA ARG A 111 -11.70 18.99 -13.06
C ARG A 111 -10.90 20.15 -13.64
N ASP A 112 -11.58 21.10 -14.24
CA ASP A 112 -10.96 22.37 -14.62
C ASP A 112 -10.50 23.12 -13.38
N LEU A 113 -9.39 23.84 -13.50
CA LEU A 113 -8.94 24.70 -12.42
C LEU A 113 -9.91 25.88 -12.29
N PRO A 114 -10.24 26.32 -11.05
CA PRO A 114 -11.08 27.49 -10.85
C PRO A 114 -10.38 28.75 -11.42
N GLU A 115 -11.15 29.62 -12.02
CA GLU A 115 -10.63 30.88 -12.59
C GLU A 115 -10.08 31.80 -11.49
N PHE A 116 -10.73 31.80 -10.33
CA PHE A 116 -10.29 32.51 -9.13
C PHE A 116 -10.23 31.57 -7.94
N ILE A 117 -9.11 31.59 -7.22
CA ILE A 117 -8.91 30.80 -6.01
C ILE A 117 -9.11 31.71 -4.81
N GLU A 118 -10.09 31.42 -3.97
CA GLU A 118 -10.34 32.16 -2.73
C GLU A 118 -9.86 31.36 -1.51
N ARG A 119 -9.95 30.05 -1.58
CA ARG A 119 -9.66 29.16 -0.46
C ARG A 119 -8.87 27.92 -0.87
N ILE A 120 -7.82 27.63 -0.14
CA ILE A 120 -6.90 26.52 -0.40
C ILE A 120 -6.93 25.53 0.76
N GLY A 121 -7.26 24.27 0.51
CA GLY A 121 -7.07 23.18 1.46
C GLY A 121 -5.61 22.71 1.43
N PHE A 122 -4.89 22.82 2.54
CA PHE A 122 -3.50 22.42 2.64
C PHE A 122 -3.34 21.24 3.60
N ILE A 123 -3.04 20.06 3.03
CA ILE A 123 -2.89 18.81 3.76
C ILE A 123 -1.39 18.55 3.96
N THR A 124 -0.87 18.74 5.16
CA THR A 124 0.54 18.55 5.49
C THR A 124 0.75 18.41 6.99
N ALA A 125 1.97 18.05 7.40
CA ALA A 125 2.36 18.08 8.81
C ALA A 125 2.59 19.51 9.28
N LYS A 126 1.92 19.90 10.38
CA LYS A 126 2.00 21.25 10.95
C LYS A 126 3.41 21.70 11.33
N THR A 127 4.29 20.73 11.64
CA THR A 127 5.68 20.96 12.06
C THR A 127 6.68 20.89 10.91
N GLY A 128 6.23 20.66 9.66
CA GLY A 128 7.11 20.53 8.50
C GLY A 128 7.59 21.89 7.96
N GLU A 129 8.80 21.91 7.38
CA GLU A 129 9.34 23.11 6.73
C GLU A 129 8.50 23.60 5.55
N VAL A 130 7.81 22.67 4.89
CA VAL A 130 6.94 22.92 3.73
C VAL A 130 5.87 23.99 4.03
N ILE A 131 5.33 24.04 5.25
CA ILE A 131 4.33 25.04 5.63
C ILE A 131 4.92 26.45 5.66
N HIS A 132 6.18 26.59 6.07
CA HIS A 132 6.85 27.88 6.11
C HIS A 132 7.15 28.40 4.70
N ASP A 133 7.58 27.51 3.80
CA ASP A 133 7.83 27.88 2.40
C ASP A 133 6.54 28.19 1.68
N PHE A 134 5.48 27.42 1.89
CA PHE A 134 4.16 27.67 1.34
C PHE A 134 3.63 29.05 1.77
N ARG A 135 3.66 29.37 3.08
CA ARG A 135 3.24 30.66 3.61
C ARG A 135 4.09 31.82 3.09
N ARG A 136 5.39 31.60 2.92
CA ARG A 136 6.31 32.62 2.39
C ARG A 136 5.94 32.98 0.95
N ASN A 137 5.60 32.00 0.13
CA ASN A 137 5.28 32.20 -1.27
C ASN A 137 3.87 32.79 -1.48
N LEU A 138 2.93 32.56 -0.54
CA LEU A 138 1.55 33.07 -0.63
C LEU A 138 1.33 34.45 0.06
N LYS A 139 2.35 35.04 0.64
CA LYS A 139 2.26 36.22 1.52
C LYS A 139 1.47 37.44 0.99
N SER A 140 1.14 37.51 -0.29
CA SER A 140 0.51 38.72 -0.88
C SER A 140 -0.74 38.45 -1.70
N LEU A 141 -1.25 37.23 -1.76
CA LEU A 141 -2.27 36.84 -2.74
C LEU A 141 -3.70 36.78 -2.19
N GLY A 142 -3.90 37.06 -0.88
CA GLY A 142 -5.24 37.20 -0.30
C GLY A 142 -6.06 35.92 -0.12
N PHE A 143 -5.43 34.73 -0.26
CA PHE A 143 -6.11 33.45 -0.09
C PHE A 143 -6.37 33.10 1.37
N THR A 144 -7.48 32.44 1.63
CA THR A 144 -7.72 31.73 2.88
C THR A 144 -7.13 30.31 2.78
N VAL A 145 -6.33 29.90 3.77
CA VAL A 145 -5.70 28.57 3.78
C VAL A 145 -6.21 27.77 4.97
N ASP A 146 -6.88 26.65 4.68
CA ASP A 146 -7.30 25.67 5.67
C ASP A 146 -6.22 24.58 5.80
N LEU A 147 -5.50 24.61 6.91
CA LEU A 147 -4.48 23.60 7.19
C LEU A 147 -5.11 22.39 7.87
N LEU A 148 -4.97 21.23 7.25
CA LEU A 148 -5.26 19.94 7.86
C LEU A 148 -3.94 19.27 8.25
N ASP A 149 -3.74 19.14 9.56
CA ASP A 149 -2.54 18.52 10.14
C ASP A 149 -2.63 17.00 10.03
N VAL A 150 -1.77 16.41 9.23
CA VAL A 150 -1.70 14.97 9.00
C VAL A 150 -0.25 14.49 8.97
N ARG A 151 -0.04 13.21 9.25
CA ARG A 151 1.24 12.58 8.94
C ARG A 151 1.35 12.37 7.43
N VAL A 152 2.45 12.85 6.83
CA VAL A 152 2.70 12.70 5.38
C VAL A 152 3.68 11.55 5.07
N GLN A 153 4.20 10.89 6.11
CA GLN A 153 5.11 9.75 6.02
C GLN A 153 4.75 8.69 7.07
N GLY A 154 5.11 7.42 6.77
CA GLY A 154 4.83 6.26 7.63
C GLY A 154 3.52 5.56 7.31
N SER A 155 3.26 4.45 8.02
CA SER A 155 2.12 3.56 7.79
C SER A 155 0.75 4.23 7.92
N ASP A 156 0.65 5.25 8.75
CA ASP A 156 -0.62 5.94 9.03
C ASP A 156 -0.93 7.06 8.03
N ALA A 157 0.07 7.49 7.24
CA ALA A 157 -0.07 8.62 6.31
C ALA A 157 -1.19 8.44 5.28
N PRO A 158 -1.33 7.29 4.58
CA PRO A 158 -2.38 7.12 3.58
C PRO A 158 -3.78 7.33 4.16
N ALA A 159 -4.08 6.71 5.31
CA ALA A 159 -5.39 6.81 5.95
C ALA A 159 -5.72 8.25 6.38
N GLN A 160 -4.74 8.96 6.95
CA GLN A 160 -4.91 10.35 7.37
C GLN A 160 -5.09 11.30 6.19
N ILE A 161 -4.34 11.11 5.10
CA ILE A 161 -4.47 11.93 3.88
C ILE A 161 -5.84 11.71 3.23
N VAL A 162 -6.30 10.46 3.10
CA VAL A 162 -7.63 10.16 2.54
C VAL A 162 -8.73 10.80 3.38
N SER A 163 -8.68 10.66 4.71
CA SER A 163 -9.66 11.28 5.61
C SER A 163 -9.67 12.81 5.51
N ALA A 164 -8.50 13.44 5.34
CA ALA A 164 -8.39 14.88 5.16
C ALA A 164 -8.99 15.33 3.82
N LEU A 165 -8.76 14.59 2.73
CA LEU A 165 -9.38 14.85 1.42
C LEU A 165 -10.90 14.71 1.46
N GLU A 166 -11.42 13.66 2.09
CA GLU A 166 -12.86 13.46 2.27
C GLU A 166 -13.51 14.59 3.06
N ARG A 167 -12.82 15.10 4.08
CA ARG A 167 -13.30 16.23 4.86
C ARG A 167 -13.38 17.50 4.00
N LEU A 168 -12.33 17.82 3.25
CA LEU A 168 -12.32 18.99 2.35
C LEU A 168 -13.40 18.88 1.28
N ASN A 169 -13.61 17.70 0.71
CA ASN A 169 -14.67 17.47 -0.28
C ASN A 169 -16.09 17.63 0.27
N LYS A 170 -16.32 17.34 1.58
CA LYS A 170 -17.64 17.49 2.21
C LYS A 170 -17.95 18.94 2.60
N GLU A 171 -16.92 19.72 2.90
CA GLU A 171 -17.12 21.09 3.38
C GLU A 171 -17.49 22.08 2.26
N ASP A 172 -17.45 21.67 0.99
CA ASP A 172 -17.80 22.44 -0.24
C ASP A 172 -17.32 23.90 -0.26
N LYS A 173 -16.26 24.18 0.52
CA LYS A 173 -15.72 25.52 0.79
C LYS A 173 -14.33 25.73 0.21
N VAL A 174 -13.75 24.68 -0.36
CA VAL A 174 -12.41 24.72 -0.95
C VAL A 174 -12.57 24.64 -2.47
N ASN A 175 -11.99 25.61 -3.14
CA ASN A 175 -12.00 25.69 -4.60
C ASN A 175 -11.01 24.70 -5.22
#